data_05d0d6e61e18e457dbf2c00c68322a59
#
_entry.id   05d0d6e61e18e457dbf2c00c68322a59
#
_cell.length_a   1.000
_cell.length_b   1.000
_cell.length_c   1.000
_cell.angle_alpha   90.00
_cell.angle_beta   90.00
_cell.angle_gamma   90.00
#
_symmetry.space_group_name_H-M   'P 1'
#
loop_
_entity.id
_entity.type
_entity.pdbx_description
1 polymer ?
#
loop_
_entity_poly.entity_id
_entity_poly.type
_entity_poly.pdbx_seq_one_letter_code
_entity_poly.pdbx_strand_id
1 'polypeptide(L)'
;MTTWVFLRGLTREARHWGDFPARFRAAFNGEAAELEILTPDLPGNGRLHALSSPISVNEMMESCRQQLRDQGNAPPYHLLALSLGGMVALAWALRYPEECRAAVLMSTSLRPYSPFFQRLRPRGWSTLLRLIPARGLARERAILELTSARAAELQSVLPSWVAYSRECPVSSIGALRQLVAAARFKALEKPAVPQLFLAGAGDRMVHPDCSHRLARAWDADFFLHPSAGHDLTLDDGDWVAQTVKTWLCRVGDDNSKMATQAFLKSIPIEV
;
A
#
# COMPACT_ATOMS: atom_id res chain seq x y z
N MET A 1 11.51 5.29 -18.52
CA MET A 1 10.14 5.26 -17.95
C MET A 1 10.17 4.49 -16.63
N THR A 2 9.70 5.09 -15.54
CA THR A 2 9.66 4.46 -14.22
C THR A 2 8.22 4.07 -13.90
N THR A 3 7.94 2.77 -13.77
CA THR A 3 6.58 2.27 -13.58
C THR A 3 6.32 2.00 -12.10
N TRP A 4 5.25 2.58 -11.57
CA TRP A 4 4.74 2.39 -10.22
C TRP A 4 3.44 1.59 -10.25
N VAL A 5 3.32 0.67 -9.30
CA VAL A 5 2.06 -0.06 -9.05
C VAL A 5 1.51 0.37 -7.69
N PHE A 6 0.33 0.98 -7.69
CA PHE A 6 -0.35 1.45 -6.49
C PHE A 6 -1.43 0.45 -6.08
N LEU A 7 -1.32 -0.11 -4.87
CA LEU A 7 -2.21 -1.15 -4.34
C LEU A 7 -3.02 -0.62 -3.16
N ARG A 8 -4.36 -0.51 -3.35
CA ARG A 8 -5.29 -0.07 -2.29
C ARG A 8 -5.51 -1.15 -1.23
N GLY A 9 -6.06 -0.72 -0.10
CA GLY A 9 -6.41 -1.58 1.02
C GLY A 9 -7.79 -2.23 0.91
N LEU A 10 -8.24 -2.74 2.06
CA LEU A 10 -9.50 -3.45 2.24
C LEU A 10 -10.69 -2.69 1.65
N THR A 11 -11.48 -3.35 0.79
CA THR A 11 -12.72 -2.83 0.18
C THR A 11 -12.58 -1.53 -0.61
N ARG A 12 -11.37 -1.13 -0.92
CA ARG A 12 -11.08 0.07 -1.72
C ARG A 12 -10.58 -0.29 -3.11
N GLU A 13 -10.83 0.58 -4.06
CA GLU A 13 -10.49 0.43 -5.47
C GLU A 13 -9.63 1.60 -5.98
N ALA A 14 -9.18 1.51 -7.23
CA ALA A 14 -8.28 2.47 -7.86
C ALA A 14 -8.72 3.94 -7.72
N ARG A 15 -10.02 4.25 -7.89
CA ARG A 15 -10.54 5.63 -7.79
C ARG A 15 -10.42 6.26 -6.41
N HIS A 16 -10.23 5.44 -5.35
CA HIS A 16 -10.01 5.94 -4.00
C HIS A 16 -8.59 6.52 -3.78
N TRP A 17 -7.70 6.45 -4.77
CA TRP A 17 -6.47 7.25 -4.74
C TRP A 17 -6.73 8.74 -4.94
N GLY A 18 -7.91 9.13 -5.48
CA GLY A 18 -8.27 10.52 -5.74
C GLY A 18 -7.26 11.22 -6.63
N ASP A 19 -6.79 12.38 -6.21
CA ASP A 19 -5.77 13.19 -6.89
C ASP A 19 -4.32 12.78 -6.56
N PHE A 20 -4.12 11.85 -5.63
CA PHE A 20 -2.78 11.45 -5.19
C PHE A 20 -1.86 10.99 -6.33
N PRO A 21 -2.30 10.21 -7.35
CA PRO A 21 -1.44 9.86 -8.48
C PRO A 21 -0.92 11.07 -9.25
N ALA A 22 -1.72 12.14 -9.38
CA ALA A 22 -1.30 13.38 -10.02
C ALA A 22 -0.28 14.15 -9.15
N ARG A 23 -0.54 14.27 -7.85
CA ARG A 23 0.40 14.86 -6.88
C ARG A 23 1.72 14.10 -6.83
N PHE A 24 1.64 12.77 -6.85
CA PHE A 24 2.84 11.93 -6.85
C PHE A 24 3.69 12.18 -8.11
N ARG A 25 3.09 12.21 -9.30
CA ARG A 25 3.81 12.60 -10.53
C ARG A 25 4.42 13.99 -10.43
N ALA A 26 3.67 14.96 -9.91
CA ALA A 26 4.14 16.34 -9.77
C ALA A 26 5.37 16.45 -8.84
N ALA A 27 5.44 15.66 -7.77
CA ALA A 27 6.59 15.62 -6.88
C ALA A 27 7.87 15.13 -7.57
N PHE A 28 7.74 14.29 -8.61
CA PHE A 28 8.85 13.75 -9.39
C PHE A 28 9.14 14.54 -10.69
N ASN A 29 8.38 15.61 -10.97
CA ASN A 29 8.63 16.45 -12.14
C ASN A 29 10.02 17.10 -12.05
N GLY A 30 10.74 17.05 -13.18
CA GLY A 30 12.14 17.54 -13.30
C GLY A 30 13.19 16.42 -13.22
N GLU A 31 12.83 15.20 -12.89
CA GLU A 31 13.66 14.01 -13.06
C GLU A 31 13.43 13.45 -14.47
N ALA A 32 14.49 13.11 -15.19
CA ALA A 32 14.50 12.83 -16.63
C ALA A 32 13.67 11.63 -17.11
N ALA A 33 12.95 10.92 -16.25
CA ALA A 33 12.17 9.74 -16.59
C ALA A 33 10.66 10.00 -16.47
N GLU A 34 9.93 9.75 -17.54
CA GLU A 34 8.47 9.69 -17.54
C GLU A 34 7.97 8.66 -16.50
N LEU A 35 7.05 9.07 -15.62
CA LEU A 35 6.55 8.26 -14.52
C LEU A 35 5.15 7.73 -14.85
N GLU A 36 5.03 6.41 -14.99
CA GLU A 36 3.77 5.70 -15.16
C GLU A 36 3.23 5.19 -13.83
N ILE A 37 1.93 5.34 -13.57
CA ILE A 37 1.27 4.82 -12.37
C ILE A 37 0.14 3.89 -12.79
N LEU A 38 0.24 2.64 -12.39
CA LEU A 38 -0.73 1.58 -12.61
C LEU A 38 -1.48 1.29 -11.30
N THR A 39 -2.79 1.16 -11.38
CA THR A 39 -3.66 1.00 -10.21
C THR A 39 -4.56 -0.24 -10.36
N PRO A 40 -4.02 -1.47 -10.28
CA PRO A 40 -4.83 -2.67 -10.36
C PRO A 40 -5.76 -2.80 -9.16
N ASP A 41 -6.99 -3.30 -9.42
CA ASP A 41 -7.95 -3.58 -8.38
C ASP A 41 -7.75 -4.99 -7.80
N LEU A 42 -7.98 -5.16 -6.51
CA LEU A 42 -8.06 -6.48 -5.90
C LEU A 42 -9.36 -7.18 -6.31
N PRO A 43 -9.37 -8.52 -6.51
CA PRO A 43 -10.60 -9.25 -6.79
C PRO A 43 -11.69 -8.98 -5.74
N GLY A 44 -12.89 -8.65 -6.20
CA GLY A 44 -14.01 -8.22 -5.37
C GLY A 44 -14.12 -6.71 -5.18
N ASN A 45 -13.18 -5.92 -5.71
CA ASN A 45 -13.19 -4.45 -5.64
C ASN A 45 -13.18 -3.83 -7.04
N GLY A 46 -13.66 -2.60 -7.16
CA GLY A 46 -13.59 -1.79 -8.37
C GLY A 46 -14.03 -2.51 -9.64
N ARG A 47 -13.22 -2.49 -10.67
CA ARG A 47 -13.51 -3.17 -11.96
C ARG A 47 -13.67 -4.68 -11.82
N LEU A 48 -13.11 -5.26 -10.74
CA LEU A 48 -13.20 -6.68 -10.42
C LEU A 48 -14.26 -6.99 -9.33
N HIS A 49 -15.20 -6.08 -9.06
CA HIS A 49 -16.21 -6.23 -8.00
C HIS A 49 -17.10 -7.47 -8.17
N ALA A 50 -17.31 -7.93 -9.40
CA ALA A 50 -18.08 -9.15 -9.70
C ALA A 50 -17.33 -10.44 -9.36
N LEU A 51 -15.99 -10.39 -9.20
CA LEU A 51 -15.19 -11.55 -8.85
C LEU A 51 -15.26 -11.82 -7.35
N SER A 52 -15.19 -13.09 -6.98
CA SER A 52 -15.07 -13.47 -5.56
C SER A 52 -13.68 -13.08 -5.04
N SER A 53 -13.62 -12.33 -3.93
CA SER A 53 -12.34 -12.05 -3.28
C SER A 53 -11.69 -13.35 -2.79
N PRO A 54 -10.40 -13.61 -3.08
CA PRO A 54 -9.67 -14.72 -2.49
C PRO A 54 -9.54 -14.59 -0.96
N ILE A 55 -9.35 -15.72 -0.28
CA ILE A 55 -8.97 -15.75 1.15
C ILE A 55 -7.46 -15.89 1.34
N SER A 56 -6.70 -15.61 0.30
CA SER A 56 -5.25 -15.68 0.21
C SER A 56 -4.69 -14.39 -0.40
N VAL A 57 -3.75 -13.77 0.30
CA VAL A 57 -3.02 -12.58 -0.20
C VAL A 57 -2.20 -12.94 -1.44
N ASN A 58 -1.65 -14.17 -1.51
CA ASN A 58 -0.90 -14.61 -2.69
C ASN A 58 -1.77 -14.67 -3.94
N GLU A 59 -3.02 -15.14 -3.82
CA GLU A 59 -3.96 -15.14 -4.95
C GLU A 59 -4.36 -13.72 -5.38
N MET A 60 -4.50 -12.80 -4.42
CA MET A 60 -4.73 -11.38 -4.72
C MET A 60 -3.54 -10.79 -5.49
N MET A 61 -2.33 -11.10 -5.07
CA MET A 61 -1.09 -10.69 -5.74
C MET A 61 -1.01 -11.23 -7.17
N GLU A 62 -1.26 -12.52 -7.38
CA GLU A 62 -1.25 -13.11 -8.72
C GLU A 62 -2.32 -12.46 -9.63
N SER A 63 -3.50 -12.13 -9.08
CA SER A 63 -4.51 -11.40 -9.84
C SER A 63 -4.03 -10.01 -10.28
N CYS A 64 -3.34 -9.26 -9.41
CA CYS A 64 -2.76 -7.96 -9.77
C CYS A 64 -1.69 -8.12 -10.87
N ARG A 65 -0.81 -9.11 -10.73
CA ARG A 65 0.21 -9.41 -11.75
C ARG A 65 -0.41 -9.73 -13.10
N GLN A 66 -1.47 -10.55 -13.11
CA GLN A 66 -2.16 -10.93 -14.35
C GLN A 66 -2.81 -9.71 -15.02
N GLN A 67 -3.49 -8.84 -14.25
CA GLN A 67 -4.05 -7.58 -14.77
C GLN A 67 -3.00 -6.74 -15.50
N LEU A 68 -1.81 -6.60 -14.94
CA LEU A 68 -0.75 -5.79 -15.54
C LEU A 68 -0.21 -6.45 -16.83
N ARG A 69 -0.03 -7.75 -16.83
CA ARG A 69 0.38 -8.51 -18.03
C ARG A 69 -0.64 -8.41 -19.16
N ASP A 70 -1.94 -8.54 -18.84
CA ASP A 70 -3.02 -8.43 -19.81
C ASP A 70 -3.11 -7.04 -20.43
N GLN A 71 -2.64 -6.02 -19.70
CA GLN A 71 -2.52 -4.64 -20.18
C GLN A 71 -1.21 -4.35 -20.92
N GLY A 72 -0.34 -5.35 -21.08
CA GLY A 72 0.95 -5.21 -21.77
C GLY A 72 2.04 -4.53 -20.91
N ASN A 73 1.81 -4.34 -19.61
CA ASN A 73 2.80 -3.75 -18.71
C ASN A 73 3.85 -4.78 -18.29
N ALA A 74 5.11 -4.44 -18.43
CA ALA A 74 6.23 -5.30 -18.08
C ALA A 74 6.97 -4.81 -16.82
N PRO A 75 7.40 -5.72 -15.92
CA PRO A 75 8.27 -5.39 -14.79
C PRO A 75 9.66 -4.93 -15.26
N PRO A 76 10.50 -4.35 -14.36
CA PRO A 76 10.28 -4.27 -12.92
C PRO A 76 9.54 -3.00 -12.48
N TYR A 77 8.79 -3.12 -11.37
CA TYR A 77 7.93 -2.09 -10.79
C TYR A 77 8.45 -1.55 -9.47
N HIS A 78 8.13 -0.28 -9.17
CA HIS A 78 8.10 0.22 -7.81
C HIS A 78 6.68 -0.02 -7.26
N LEU A 79 6.57 -0.58 -6.05
CA LEU A 79 5.29 -0.84 -5.41
C LEU A 79 5.01 0.25 -4.35
N LEU A 80 3.81 0.85 -4.39
CA LEU A 80 3.32 1.74 -3.35
C LEU A 80 1.96 1.20 -2.87
N ALA A 81 1.88 0.86 -1.59
CA ALA A 81 0.79 0.02 -1.16
C ALA A 81 0.28 0.37 0.24
N LEU A 82 -1.04 0.42 0.39
CA LEU A 82 -1.72 0.78 1.64
C LEU A 82 -2.38 -0.46 2.28
N SER A 83 -2.09 -0.70 3.57
CA SER A 83 -2.80 -1.67 4.42
C SER A 83 -2.78 -3.10 3.85
N LEU A 84 -3.92 -3.70 3.46
CA LEU A 84 -3.99 -4.98 2.76
C LEU A 84 -3.17 -4.98 1.46
N GLY A 85 -3.18 -3.87 0.72
CA GLY A 85 -2.31 -3.69 -0.44
C GLY A 85 -0.82 -3.85 -0.09
N GLY A 86 -0.41 -3.39 1.11
CA GLY A 86 0.95 -3.60 1.62
C GLY A 86 1.29 -5.08 1.82
N MET A 87 0.33 -5.90 2.24
CA MET A 87 0.52 -7.36 2.32
C MET A 87 0.66 -7.98 0.92
N VAL A 88 -0.12 -7.49 -0.06
CA VAL A 88 -0.03 -7.91 -1.47
C VAL A 88 1.33 -7.54 -2.06
N ALA A 89 1.81 -6.31 -1.83
CA ALA A 89 3.12 -5.85 -2.26
C ALA A 89 4.26 -6.70 -1.66
N LEU A 90 4.15 -7.05 -0.37
CA LEU A 90 5.10 -7.93 0.29
C LEU A 90 5.09 -9.35 -0.27
N ALA A 91 3.91 -9.93 -0.52
CA ALA A 91 3.81 -11.22 -1.19
C ALA A 91 4.46 -11.20 -2.57
N TRP A 92 4.31 -10.09 -3.30
CA TRP A 92 4.93 -9.88 -4.61
C TRP A 92 6.45 -9.82 -4.52
N ALA A 93 6.98 -8.94 -3.67
CA ALA A 93 8.41 -8.74 -3.50
C ALA A 93 9.14 -9.98 -2.95
N LEU A 94 8.43 -10.85 -2.18
CA LEU A 94 8.99 -12.11 -1.69
C LEU A 94 9.00 -13.21 -2.76
N ARG A 95 7.95 -13.27 -3.58
CA ARG A 95 7.80 -14.36 -4.56
C ARG A 95 8.48 -14.06 -5.89
N TYR A 96 8.52 -12.79 -6.30
CA TYR A 96 9.05 -12.31 -7.57
C TYR A 96 9.91 -11.07 -7.35
N PRO A 97 11.03 -11.19 -6.62
CA PRO A 97 11.89 -10.04 -6.32
C PRO A 97 12.44 -9.37 -7.58
N GLU A 98 12.64 -10.13 -8.65
CA GLU A 98 13.09 -9.63 -9.95
C GLU A 98 12.08 -8.70 -10.64
N GLU A 99 10.80 -8.82 -10.28
CA GLU A 99 9.75 -7.93 -10.79
C GLU A 99 9.62 -6.63 -9.97
N CYS A 100 10.35 -6.50 -8.86
CA CYS A 100 10.20 -5.39 -7.92
C CYS A 100 11.52 -4.62 -7.76
N ARG A 101 11.47 -3.30 -7.90
CA ARG A 101 12.63 -2.42 -7.63
C ARG A 101 12.68 -1.95 -6.19
N ALA A 102 11.51 -1.64 -5.63
CA ALA A 102 11.35 -1.17 -4.25
C ALA A 102 9.89 -1.32 -3.81
N ALA A 103 9.63 -1.33 -2.50
CA ALA A 103 8.30 -1.40 -1.92
C ALA A 103 8.09 -0.32 -0.85
N VAL A 104 7.12 0.56 -1.07
CA VAL A 104 6.63 1.55 -0.09
C VAL A 104 5.36 1.00 0.54
N LEU A 105 5.38 0.80 1.85
CA LEU A 105 4.39 0.06 2.60
C LEU A 105 3.76 0.98 3.66
N MET A 106 2.51 1.37 3.44
CA MET A 106 1.80 2.33 4.30
C MET A 106 0.79 1.63 5.20
N SER A 107 0.82 1.96 6.51
CA SER A 107 -0.17 1.52 7.50
C SER A 107 -0.45 0.01 7.48
N THR A 108 0.59 -0.80 7.24
CA THR A 108 0.46 -2.25 7.12
C THR A 108 0.89 -2.99 8.40
N SER A 109 0.52 -4.24 8.52
CA SER A 109 0.82 -5.08 9.68
C SER A 109 0.92 -6.55 9.31
N LEU A 110 1.81 -7.31 9.95
CA LEU A 110 2.00 -8.72 9.66
C LEU A 110 2.03 -9.59 10.93
N ARG A 111 1.69 -10.86 10.75
CA ARG A 111 2.07 -11.93 11.68
C ARG A 111 3.49 -12.41 11.34
N PRO A 112 4.32 -12.73 12.33
CA PRO A 112 4.06 -12.72 13.78
C PRO A 112 4.43 -11.40 14.48
N TYR A 113 4.84 -10.35 13.76
CA TYR A 113 5.47 -9.14 14.29
C TYR A 113 4.57 -8.30 15.20
N SER A 114 3.25 -8.41 15.02
CA SER A 114 2.31 -7.64 15.84
C SER A 114 1.11 -8.46 16.26
N PRO A 115 0.62 -8.28 17.51
CA PRO A 115 -0.54 -8.97 18.01
C PRO A 115 -1.82 -8.50 17.30
N PHE A 116 -2.85 -9.34 17.27
CA PHE A 116 -4.07 -9.09 16.50
C PHE A 116 -4.78 -7.79 16.87
N PHE A 117 -4.79 -7.39 18.16
CA PHE A 117 -5.44 -6.18 18.66
C PHE A 117 -4.71 -4.87 18.27
N GLN A 118 -3.46 -4.96 17.81
CA GLN A 118 -2.74 -3.84 17.18
C GLN A 118 -2.89 -3.84 15.67
N ARG A 119 -2.98 -5.02 15.07
CA ARG A 119 -3.21 -5.18 13.62
C ARG A 119 -4.60 -4.75 13.19
N LEU A 120 -5.56 -4.84 14.09
CA LEU A 120 -6.87 -4.22 13.99
C LEU A 120 -7.27 -3.75 15.39
N ARG A 121 -7.24 -2.44 15.61
CA ARG A 121 -7.50 -1.82 16.92
C ARG A 121 -8.97 -2.03 17.34
N PRO A 122 -9.27 -2.06 18.66
CA PRO A 122 -10.64 -2.25 19.15
C PRO A 122 -11.68 -1.30 18.56
N ARG A 123 -11.28 -0.02 18.34
CA ARG A 123 -12.13 0.98 17.65
C ARG A 123 -12.43 0.57 16.20
N GLY A 124 -11.49 -0.05 15.51
CA GLY A 124 -11.69 -0.61 14.17
C GLY A 124 -12.73 -1.72 14.18
N TRP A 125 -12.70 -2.64 15.16
CA TRP A 125 -13.69 -3.70 15.31
C TRP A 125 -15.10 -3.16 15.47
N SER A 126 -15.31 -2.20 16.39
CA SER A 126 -16.64 -1.60 16.62
C SER A 126 -17.19 -0.91 15.38
N THR A 127 -16.33 -0.23 14.61
CA THR A 127 -16.74 0.41 13.36
C THR A 127 -17.05 -0.63 12.29
N LEU A 128 -16.23 -1.67 12.12
CA LEU A 128 -16.51 -2.75 11.16
C LEU A 128 -17.85 -3.44 11.43
N LEU A 129 -18.20 -3.68 12.69
CA LEU A 129 -19.51 -4.22 13.07
C LEU A 129 -20.65 -3.28 12.66
N ARG A 130 -20.50 -1.96 12.83
CA ARG A 130 -21.47 -0.95 12.41
C ARG A 130 -21.59 -0.84 10.89
N LEU A 131 -20.51 -1.19 10.15
CA LEU A 131 -20.49 -1.15 8.68
C LEU A 131 -21.31 -2.30 8.06
N ILE A 132 -21.57 -3.40 8.77
CA ILE A 132 -22.34 -4.55 8.26
C ILE A 132 -23.73 -4.12 7.75
N PRO A 133 -24.59 -3.43 8.53
CA PRO A 133 -25.89 -2.96 8.07
C PRO A 133 -25.81 -1.65 7.28
N ALA A 134 -24.73 -0.89 7.39
CA ALA A 134 -24.63 0.45 6.80
C ALA A 134 -24.53 0.41 5.26
N ARG A 135 -25.17 1.38 4.61
CA ARG A 135 -25.19 1.53 3.15
C ARG A 135 -24.95 2.99 2.76
N GLY A 136 -24.52 3.20 1.52
CA GLY A 136 -24.39 4.52 0.91
C GLY A 136 -23.58 5.50 1.78
N LEU A 137 -24.10 6.70 1.97
CA LEU A 137 -23.40 7.79 2.69
C LEU A 137 -22.99 7.42 4.12
N ALA A 138 -23.84 6.72 4.87
CA ALA A 138 -23.54 6.34 6.26
C ALA A 138 -22.34 5.39 6.34
N ARG A 139 -22.26 4.45 5.40
CA ARG A 139 -21.11 3.53 5.28
C ARG A 139 -19.84 4.27 4.94
N GLU A 140 -19.85 5.09 3.89
CA GLU A 140 -18.65 5.79 3.42
C GLU A 140 -18.16 6.82 4.45
N ARG A 141 -19.07 7.50 5.15
CA ARG A 141 -18.71 8.39 6.26
C ARG A 141 -18.04 7.64 7.40
N ALA A 142 -18.58 6.51 7.83
CA ALA A 142 -17.96 5.71 8.90
C ALA A 142 -16.57 5.19 8.50
N ILE A 143 -16.35 4.87 7.22
CA ILE A 143 -15.02 4.49 6.72
C ILE A 143 -14.08 5.70 6.74
N LEU A 144 -14.52 6.87 6.26
CA LEU A 144 -13.73 8.10 6.30
C LEU A 144 -13.31 8.44 7.73
N GLU A 145 -14.24 8.41 8.69
CA GLU A 145 -13.97 8.67 10.11
C GLU A 145 -12.99 7.65 10.73
N LEU A 146 -13.00 6.40 10.27
CA LEU A 146 -12.08 5.37 10.72
C LEU A 146 -10.68 5.53 10.14
N THR A 147 -10.58 5.90 8.85
CA THR A 147 -9.34 5.85 8.09
C THR A 147 -8.61 7.19 7.98
N SER A 148 -9.30 8.31 8.20
CA SER A 148 -8.71 9.66 8.13
C SER A 148 -8.70 10.32 9.50
N ALA A 149 -7.60 10.97 9.83
CA ALA A 149 -7.50 11.88 10.98
C ALA A 149 -8.16 13.23 10.69
N ARG A 150 -8.35 13.58 9.40
CA ARG A 150 -8.92 14.83 8.90
C ARG A 150 -10.35 14.65 8.35
N ALA A 151 -11.06 13.63 8.82
CA ALA A 151 -12.41 13.28 8.30
C ALA A 151 -13.40 14.45 8.30
N ALA A 152 -13.32 15.36 9.25
CA ALA A 152 -14.19 16.55 9.31
C ALA A 152 -13.94 17.51 8.13
N GLU A 153 -12.70 17.65 7.68
CA GLU A 153 -12.26 18.53 6.59
C GLU A 153 -12.50 17.88 5.22
N LEU A 154 -12.42 16.56 5.14
CA LEU A 154 -12.42 15.79 3.90
C LEU A 154 -13.80 15.24 3.50
N GLN A 155 -14.90 15.84 4.04
CA GLN A 155 -16.27 15.41 3.70
C GLN A 155 -16.61 15.51 2.21
N SER A 156 -15.90 16.34 1.47
CA SER A 156 -16.07 16.54 0.03
C SER A 156 -15.79 15.30 -0.82
N VAL A 157 -15.07 14.30 -0.30
CA VAL A 157 -14.82 13.03 -1.01
C VAL A 157 -16.05 12.10 -0.99
N LEU A 158 -16.97 12.26 -0.05
CA LEU A 158 -18.07 11.33 0.20
C LEU A 158 -19.01 11.15 -1.00
N PRO A 159 -19.42 12.20 -1.74
CA PRO A 159 -20.27 12.01 -2.92
C PRO A 159 -19.66 11.06 -3.94
N SER A 160 -18.35 11.21 -4.22
CA SER A 160 -17.61 10.33 -5.14
C SER A 160 -17.51 8.91 -4.60
N TRP A 161 -17.19 8.73 -3.31
CA TRP A 161 -17.12 7.41 -2.69
C TRP A 161 -18.46 6.67 -2.71
N VAL A 162 -19.56 7.39 -2.47
CA VAL A 162 -20.92 6.82 -2.59
C VAL A 162 -21.22 6.41 -4.03
N ALA A 163 -20.83 7.20 -5.02
CA ALA A 163 -20.97 6.83 -6.43
C ALA A 163 -20.17 5.56 -6.75
N TYR A 164 -18.88 5.48 -6.35
CA TYR A 164 -18.05 4.30 -6.55
C TYR A 164 -18.65 3.04 -5.93
N SER A 165 -19.16 3.15 -4.70
CA SER A 165 -19.78 2.01 -4.00
C SER A 165 -21.10 1.55 -4.61
N ARG A 166 -21.79 2.40 -5.39
CA ARG A 166 -22.99 2.05 -6.15
C ARG A 166 -22.65 1.37 -7.47
N GLU A 167 -21.64 1.89 -8.17
CA GLU A 167 -21.20 1.36 -9.45
C GLU A 167 -20.48 0.02 -9.30
N CYS A 168 -19.62 -0.09 -8.29
CA CYS A 168 -18.78 -1.27 -8.04
C CYS A 168 -18.93 -1.72 -6.57
N PRO A 169 -20.07 -2.32 -6.21
CA PRO A 169 -20.37 -2.67 -4.82
C PRO A 169 -19.48 -3.82 -4.32
N VAL A 170 -18.80 -3.60 -3.21
CA VAL A 170 -18.11 -4.67 -2.49
C VAL A 170 -19.09 -5.43 -1.62
N SER A 171 -19.23 -6.74 -1.86
CA SER A 171 -20.13 -7.59 -1.06
C SER A 171 -19.61 -7.77 0.37
N SER A 172 -20.51 -7.96 1.34
CA SER A 172 -20.13 -8.23 2.74
C SER A 172 -19.28 -9.52 2.86
N ILE A 173 -19.59 -10.52 2.04
CA ILE A 173 -18.80 -11.76 1.96
C ILE A 173 -17.40 -11.46 1.39
N GLY A 174 -17.30 -10.64 0.33
CA GLY A 174 -16.02 -10.22 -0.22
C GLY A 174 -15.16 -9.48 0.82
N ALA A 175 -15.74 -8.53 1.55
CA ALA A 175 -15.07 -7.82 2.64
C ALA A 175 -14.57 -8.76 3.75
N LEU A 176 -15.39 -9.73 4.17
CA LEU A 176 -15.00 -10.73 5.16
C LEU A 176 -13.86 -11.63 4.65
N ARG A 177 -13.91 -12.07 3.38
CA ARG A 177 -12.84 -12.88 2.76
C ARG A 177 -11.52 -12.12 2.72
N GLN A 178 -11.54 -10.82 2.40
CA GLN A 178 -10.34 -9.96 2.45
C GLN A 178 -9.79 -9.83 3.88
N LEU A 179 -10.64 -9.67 4.88
CA LEU A 179 -10.24 -9.66 6.30
C LEU A 179 -9.59 -11.01 6.71
N VAL A 180 -10.17 -12.13 6.28
CA VAL A 180 -9.61 -13.47 6.54
C VAL A 180 -8.24 -13.61 5.86
N ALA A 181 -8.10 -13.17 4.61
CA ALA A 181 -6.82 -13.19 3.90
C ALA A 181 -5.76 -12.37 4.66
N ALA A 182 -6.10 -11.14 5.07
CA ALA A 182 -5.22 -10.28 5.86
C ALA A 182 -4.85 -10.90 7.21
N ALA A 183 -5.82 -11.50 7.93
CA ALA A 183 -5.59 -12.14 9.22
C ALA A 183 -4.66 -13.35 9.13
N ARG A 184 -4.72 -14.11 8.03
CA ARG A 184 -3.95 -15.34 7.81
C ARG A 184 -2.57 -15.10 7.24
N PHE A 185 -2.35 -13.97 6.55
CA PHE A 185 -1.09 -13.70 5.87
C PHE A 185 0.08 -13.59 6.85
N LYS A 186 1.19 -14.26 6.48
CA LYS A 186 2.45 -14.28 7.20
C LYS A 186 3.58 -14.04 6.20
N ALA A 187 4.57 -13.24 6.60
CA ALA A 187 5.84 -13.12 5.93
C ALA A 187 6.92 -13.15 7.01
N LEU A 188 7.77 -14.14 7.00
CA LEU A 188 8.83 -14.35 8.00
C LEU A 188 10.16 -13.79 7.52
N GLU A 189 10.34 -13.72 6.22
CA GLU A 189 11.56 -13.30 5.57
C GLU A 189 11.46 -11.85 5.11
N LYS A 190 12.59 -11.17 5.13
CA LYS A 190 12.73 -9.83 4.54
C LYS A 190 12.77 -9.98 3.00
N PRO A 191 11.96 -9.22 2.24
CA PRO A 191 12.15 -9.14 0.79
C PRO A 191 13.55 -8.64 0.43
N ALA A 192 14.08 -9.13 -0.69
CA ALA A 192 15.41 -8.72 -1.15
C ALA A 192 15.47 -7.27 -1.68
N VAL A 193 14.32 -6.69 -2.01
CA VAL A 193 14.22 -5.33 -2.52
C VAL A 193 14.21 -4.30 -1.38
N PRO A 194 14.63 -3.05 -1.59
CA PRO A 194 14.52 -1.98 -0.59
C PRO A 194 13.07 -1.77 -0.14
N GLN A 195 12.85 -1.58 1.17
CA GLN A 195 11.54 -1.30 1.73
C GLN A 195 11.54 0.04 2.47
N LEU A 196 10.44 0.79 2.31
CA LEU A 196 10.09 1.96 3.10
C LEU A 196 8.76 1.71 3.80
N PHE A 197 8.72 1.87 5.11
CA PHE A 197 7.49 1.80 5.88
C PHE A 197 7.04 3.21 6.28
N LEU A 198 5.75 3.51 6.05
CA LEU A 198 5.12 4.76 6.47
C LEU A 198 3.92 4.45 7.36
N ALA A 199 3.72 5.25 8.40
CA ALA A 199 2.55 5.15 9.27
C ALA A 199 2.10 6.54 9.72
N GLY A 200 0.84 6.67 10.10
CA GLY A 200 0.29 7.88 10.71
C GLY A 200 0.09 7.72 12.21
N ALA A 201 0.51 8.69 13.01
CA ALA A 201 0.31 8.67 14.47
C ALA A 201 -1.18 8.70 14.86
N GLY A 202 -2.04 9.27 13.99
CA GLY A 202 -3.49 9.32 14.16
C GLY A 202 -4.24 8.08 13.66
N ASP A 203 -3.55 7.00 13.23
CA ASP A 203 -4.20 5.80 12.72
C ASP A 203 -5.07 5.12 13.80
N ARG A 204 -6.39 5.09 13.55
CA ARG A 204 -7.39 4.51 14.45
C ARG A 204 -7.70 3.04 14.12
N MET A 205 -7.23 2.54 12.98
CA MET A 205 -7.52 1.20 12.47
C MET A 205 -6.36 0.23 12.76
N VAL A 206 -5.12 0.59 12.41
CA VAL A 206 -3.91 -0.19 12.66
C VAL A 206 -2.98 0.62 13.56
N HIS A 207 -2.37 -0.01 14.57
CA HIS A 207 -1.42 0.69 15.43
C HIS A 207 -0.14 1.01 14.65
N PRO A 208 0.39 2.25 14.67
CA PRO A 208 1.60 2.63 13.93
C PRO A 208 2.81 1.74 14.23
N ASP A 209 2.91 1.24 15.46
CA ASP A 209 3.96 0.30 15.87
C ASP A 209 3.99 -0.98 15.02
N CYS A 210 2.91 -1.34 14.35
CA CYS A 210 2.93 -2.50 13.46
C CYS A 210 3.92 -2.33 12.31
N SER A 211 3.88 -1.18 11.63
CA SER A 211 4.83 -0.82 10.58
C SER A 211 6.23 -0.59 11.14
N HIS A 212 6.35 0.06 12.31
CA HIS A 212 7.65 0.30 12.95
C HIS A 212 8.37 -0.99 13.34
N ARG A 213 7.66 -1.98 13.91
CA ARG A 213 8.24 -3.29 14.25
C ARG A 213 8.69 -4.07 13.03
N LEU A 214 7.95 -3.99 11.93
CA LEU A 214 8.37 -4.60 10.67
C LEU A 214 9.65 -3.95 10.14
N ALA A 215 9.67 -2.63 10.07
CA ALA A 215 10.84 -1.88 9.64
C ALA A 215 12.06 -2.23 10.48
N ARG A 216 11.92 -2.24 11.81
CA ARG A 216 12.99 -2.61 12.73
C ARG A 216 13.45 -4.06 12.56
N ALA A 217 12.52 -5.02 12.40
CA ALA A 217 12.85 -6.43 12.25
C ALA A 217 13.59 -6.74 10.94
N TRP A 218 13.35 -5.91 9.92
CA TRP A 218 13.94 -6.09 8.59
C TRP A 218 15.05 -5.08 8.26
N ASP A 219 15.45 -4.27 9.26
CA ASP A 219 16.43 -3.20 9.05
C ASP A 219 16.09 -2.39 7.80
N ALA A 220 14.89 -1.81 7.83
CA ALA A 220 14.29 -1.03 6.76
C ALA A 220 13.92 0.36 7.26
N ASP A 221 13.78 1.32 6.34
CA ASP A 221 13.43 2.69 6.67
C ASP A 221 11.98 2.81 7.17
N PHE A 222 11.78 3.68 8.17
CA PHE A 222 10.48 3.99 8.74
C PHE A 222 10.31 5.48 8.96
N PHE A 223 9.19 6.03 8.52
CA PHE A 223 8.79 7.40 8.84
C PHE A 223 7.37 7.42 9.39
N LEU A 224 7.21 8.17 10.48
CA LEU A 224 5.93 8.39 11.14
C LEU A 224 5.41 9.79 10.81
N HIS A 225 4.25 9.88 10.15
CA HIS A 225 3.55 11.14 10.00
C HIS A 225 2.95 11.57 11.35
N PRO A 226 3.14 12.82 11.81
CA PRO A 226 2.81 13.21 13.19
C PRO A 226 1.30 13.19 13.51
N SER A 227 0.42 13.32 12.52
CA SER A 227 -1.02 13.45 12.73
C SER A 227 -1.91 12.66 11.77
N ALA A 228 -1.42 12.19 10.62
CA ALA A 228 -2.24 11.47 9.64
C ALA A 228 -2.85 10.19 10.21
N GLY A 229 -4.00 9.79 9.67
CA GLY A 229 -4.69 8.54 9.99
C GLY A 229 -4.16 7.35 9.19
N HIS A 230 -5.06 6.36 8.98
CA HIS A 230 -4.74 5.14 8.26
C HIS A 230 -4.48 5.38 6.77
N ASP A 231 -5.27 6.23 6.13
CA ASP A 231 -5.11 6.61 4.73
C ASP A 231 -4.22 7.85 4.62
N LEU A 232 -2.90 7.63 4.67
CA LEU A 232 -1.90 8.71 4.64
C LEU A 232 -2.02 9.55 3.37
N THR A 233 -2.33 8.91 2.25
CA THR A 233 -2.41 9.59 0.94
C THR A 233 -3.60 10.52 0.83
N LEU A 234 -4.68 10.20 1.54
CA LEU A 234 -5.86 11.06 1.66
C LEU A 234 -5.60 12.23 2.62
N ASP A 235 -4.94 11.97 3.75
CA ASP A 235 -4.68 12.97 4.79
C ASP A 235 -3.56 13.94 4.40
N ASP A 236 -2.46 13.42 3.84
CA ASP A 236 -1.31 14.22 3.39
C ASP A 236 -0.53 13.50 2.27
N GLY A 237 -1.08 13.53 1.06
CA GLY A 237 -0.46 12.91 -0.11
C GLY A 237 0.86 13.57 -0.51
N ASP A 238 1.01 14.88 -0.28
CA ASP A 238 2.24 15.61 -0.61
C ASP A 238 3.40 15.17 0.28
N TRP A 239 3.15 14.99 1.57
CA TRP A 239 4.14 14.41 2.51
C TRP A 239 4.57 13.01 2.08
N VAL A 240 3.60 12.15 1.69
CA VAL A 240 3.91 10.80 1.21
C VAL A 240 4.79 10.86 -0.04
N ALA A 241 4.42 11.66 -1.04
CA ALA A 241 5.14 11.76 -2.29
C ALA A 241 6.58 12.28 -2.07
N GLN A 242 6.74 13.33 -1.24
CA GLN A 242 8.04 13.93 -0.94
C GLN A 242 8.93 12.97 -0.13
N THR A 243 8.37 12.26 0.84
CA THR A 243 9.10 11.27 1.64
C THR A 243 9.60 10.12 0.77
N VAL A 244 8.76 9.60 -0.12
CA VAL A 244 9.14 8.54 -1.08
C VAL A 244 10.24 9.01 -2.02
N LYS A 245 10.12 10.22 -2.58
CA LYS A 245 11.14 10.80 -3.46
C LYS A 245 12.49 10.90 -2.75
N THR A 246 12.52 11.52 -1.57
CA THR A 246 13.75 11.69 -0.79
C THR A 246 14.39 10.35 -0.43
N TRP A 247 13.56 9.36 -0.08
CA TRP A 247 14.04 8.02 0.23
C TRP A 247 14.67 7.33 -0.99
N LEU A 248 14.03 7.41 -2.17
CA LEU A 248 14.54 6.79 -3.39
C LEU A 248 15.88 7.38 -3.83
N CYS A 249 16.07 8.70 -3.72
CA CYS A 249 17.37 9.33 -4.01
C CYS A 249 18.47 8.71 -3.15
N ARG A 250 18.22 8.54 -1.83
CA ARG A 250 19.20 7.95 -0.91
C ARG A 250 19.52 6.49 -1.25
N VAL A 251 18.49 5.67 -1.49
CA VAL A 251 18.68 4.25 -1.85
C VAL A 251 19.39 4.08 -3.20
N GLY A 252 19.12 4.96 -4.15
CA GLY A 252 19.80 5.01 -5.44
C GLY A 252 21.30 5.30 -5.30
N ASP A 253 21.65 6.28 -4.46
CA ASP A 253 23.04 6.65 -4.18
C ASP A 253 23.81 5.50 -3.47
N ASP A 254 23.18 4.84 -2.51
CA ASP A 254 23.80 3.72 -1.78
C ASP A 254 24.02 2.51 -2.68
N ASN A 255 23.09 2.16 -3.55
CA ASN A 255 23.25 1.11 -4.53
C ASN A 255 24.37 1.41 -5.54
N SER A 256 24.49 2.66 -5.97
CA SER A 256 25.58 3.11 -6.85
C SER A 256 26.96 2.96 -6.19
N LYS A 257 27.08 3.36 -4.92
CA LYS A 257 28.32 3.21 -4.14
C LYS A 257 28.69 1.74 -3.91
N MET A 258 27.72 0.89 -3.59
CA MET A 258 27.95 -0.56 -3.40
C MET A 258 28.38 -1.23 -4.72
N ALA A 259 27.74 -0.90 -5.84
CA ALA A 259 28.12 -1.41 -7.16
C ALA A 259 29.56 -0.98 -7.53
N THR A 260 29.93 0.29 -7.27
CA THR A 260 31.27 0.81 -7.51
C THR A 260 32.30 0.11 -6.63
N GLN A 261 32.02 -0.12 -5.35
CA GLN A 261 32.91 -0.86 -4.46
C GLN A 261 33.06 -2.33 -4.85
N ALA A 262 32.00 -2.99 -5.29
CA ALA A 262 32.03 -4.36 -5.76
C ALA A 262 32.87 -4.46 -7.05
N PHE A 263 32.73 -3.51 -7.98
CA PHE A 263 33.53 -3.43 -9.19
C PHE A 263 35.00 -3.20 -8.88
N LEU A 264 35.34 -2.27 -7.99
CA LEU A 264 36.73 -2.01 -7.58
C LEU A 264 37.40 -3.23 -6.92
N LYS A 265 36.65 -4.06 -6.19
CA LYS A 265 37.13 -5.30 -5.59
C LYS A 265 37.30 -6.43 -6.60
N SER A 266 36.69 -6.36 -7.78
CA SER A 266 36.78 -7.37 -8.84
C SER A 266 37.94 -7.13 -9.83
N ILE A 267 38.62 -5.98 -9.73
CA ILE A 267 39.80 -5.67 -10.57
C ILE A 267 40.98 -6.48 -10.02
N PRO A 268 41.59 -7.39 -10.80
CA PRO A 268 42.77 -8.08 -10.37
C PRO A 268 43.93 -7.09 -10.15
N ILE A 269 44.53 -7.12 -8.97
CA ILE A 269 45.77 -6.38 -8.74
C ILE A 269 46.86 -7.22 -9.42
N GLU A 270 47.28 -6.83 -10.64
CA GLU A 270 48.49 -7.34 -11.24
C GLU A 270 49.67 -6.81 -10.42
N VAL A 271 50.35 -7.72 -9.73
CA VAL A 271 51.65 -7.52 -9.04
C VAL A 271 52.79 -7.98 -9.93
#